data_ee4a6a9adaacdad36f748ab834318bf6
#
_entry.id   ee4a6a9adaacdad36f748ab834318bf6
#
_cell.length_a   1.000
_cell.length_b   1.000
_cell.length_c   1.000
_cell.angle_alpha   90.00
_cell.angle_beta   90.00
_cell.angle_gamma   90.00
#
_symmetry.space_group_name_H-M   'P 1'
#
loop_
_entity.id
_entity.type
_entity.pdbx_description
1 polymer ?
#
loop_
_entity_poly.entity_id
_entity_poly.type
_entity_poly.pdbx_seq_one_letter_code
_entity_poly.pdbx_strand_id
1 'polypeptide(L)'
;YKRIAGLSQDQFNAEVWESACHDITWDYPLGGYLRRIVDRQSEADRQTWYTHKTRLIAENGYYRSYPDTVTADHGTEQNIAFTPHDYGYNAFQLSVPEGGTTVTAEFEGITGDSRYRTVGDSKAGWRFGFVGVQGSWTPVYGDMGEATGTAPQASVSFTVPGGGLKQLWFVVSGAPTRHEPHVWDDDVGNDEEYPYRVKFVNTEVKN
;
A
#
# COMPACT_ATOMS: atom_id res chain seq x y z
N TYR A 1 -12.86 -3.18 -14.82
CA TYR A 1 -12.64 -4.57 -14.36
C TYR A 1 -13.75 -5.03 -13.43
N LYS A 2 -14.03 -4.32 -12.32
CA LYS A 2 -15.11 -4.62 -11.37
C LYS A 2 -16.46 -4.92 -12.06
N ARG A 3 -16.87 -4.06 -12.99
CA ARG A 3 -18.13 -4.21 -13.72
C ARG A 3 -18.15 -5.45 -14.62
N ILE A 4 -17.01 -5.78 -15.23
CA ILE A 4 -16.87 -6.94 -16.13
C ILE A 4 -16.85 -8.24 -15.30
N ALA A 5 -16.18 -8.24 -14.16
CA ALA A 5 -16.07 -9.42 -13.28
C ALA A 5 -17.30 -9.64 -12.39
N GLY A 6 -18.24 -8.69 -12.33
CA GLY A 6 -19.42 -8.78 -11.46
C GLY A 6 -19.11 -8.63 -9.97
N LEU A 7 -17.95 -8.05 -9.61
CA LEU A 7 -17.52 -7.91 -8.24
C LEU A 7 -18.32 -6.84 -7.48
N SER A 8 -18.55 -7.04 -6.19
CA SER A 8 -18.96 -5.97 -5.29
C SER A 8 -17.84 -4.94 -5.13
N GLN A 9 -18.14 -3.77 -4.55
CA GLN A 9 -17.12 -2.77 -4.26
C GLN A 9 -16.04 -3.31 -3.32
N ASP A 10 -16.46 -4.03 -2.28
CA ASP A 10 -15.56 -4.61 -1.31
C ASP A 10 -14.64 -5.68 -1.91
N GLN A 11 -15.20 -6.60 -2.70
CA GLN A 11 -14.40 -7.59 -3.42
C GLN A 11 -13.39 -6.94 -4.37
N PHE A 12 -13.79 -5.88 -5.05
CA PHE A 12 -12.87 -5.16 -5.93
C PHE A 12 -11.73 -4.48 -5.15
N ASN A 13 -12.04 -3.86 -4.01
CA ASN A 13 -11.04 -3.25 -3.14
C ASN A 13 -10.04 -4.29 -2.60
N ALA A 14 -10.52 -5.47 -2.23
CA ALA A 14 -9.65 -6.57 -1.80
C ALA A 14 -8.72 -7.02 -2.92
N GLU A 15 -9.23 -7.22 -4.14
CA GLU A 15 -8.40 -7.59 -5.29
C GLU A 15 -7.37 -6.52 -5.66
N VAL A 16 -7.69 -5.25 -5.51
CA VAL A 16 -6.73 -4.15 -5.73
C VAL A 16 -5.57 -4.24 -4.74
N TRP A 17 -5.87 -4.45 -3.45
CA TRP A 17 -4.84 -4.61 -2.44
C TRP A 17 -4.01 -5.88 -2.65
N GLU A 18 -4.63 -7.01 -2.96
CA GLU A 18 -3.94 -8.26 -3.29
C GLU A 18 -3.02 -8.09 -4.49
N SER A 19 -3.46 -7.37 -5.54
CA SER A 19 -2.66 -7.06 -6.71
C SER A 19 -1.42 -6.24 -6.33
N ALA A 20 -1.56 -5.25 -5.46
CA ALA A 20 -0.43 -4.48 -4.94
C ALA A 20 0.57 -5.35 -4.16
N CYS A 21 0.07 -6.31 -3.37
CA CYS A 21 0.92 -7.28 -2.68
C CYS A 21 1.71 -8.17 -3.66
N HIS A 22 1.06 -8.61 -4.73
CA HIS A 22 1.72 -9.38 -5.80
C HIS A 22 2.76 -8.56 -6.55
N ASP A 23 2.53 -7.27 -6.74
CA ASP A 23 3.53 -6.37 -7.31
C ASP A 23 4.81 -6.35 -6.46
N ILE A 24 4.69 -6.29 -5.14
CA ILE A 24 5.83 -6.30 -4.22
C ILE A 24 6.60 -7.62 -4.27
N THR A 25 5.90 -8.74 -4.34
CA THR A 25 6.52 -10.08 -4.28
C THR A 25 6.87 -10.63 -5.66
N TRP A 26 6.41 -10.01 -6.72
CA TRP A 26 6.51 -10.48 -8.09
C TRP A 26 5.89 -11.87 -8.31
N ASP A 27 4.98 -12.24 -7.43
CA ASP A 27 4.24 -13.51 -7.50
C ASP A 27 2.85 -13.28 -8.08
N TYR A 28 2.80 -13.06 -9.37
CA TYR A 28 1.52 -12.89 -10.05
C TYR A 28 0.79 -14.24 -10.21
N PRO A 29 -0.45 -14.37 -9.70
CA PRO A 29 -1.21 -15.61 -9.71
C PRO A 29 -1.55 -16.09 -11.13
N LEU A 30 -1.57 -15.18 -12.07
CA LEU A 30 -1.72 -15.49 -13.48
C LEU A 30 -0.37 -15.98 -14.01
N GLY A 31 -0.12 -17.27 -13.90
CA GLY A 31 1.07 -17.97 -14.41
C GLY A 31 1.27 -17.79 -15.91
N GLY A 32 1.30 -16.55 -16.38
CA GLY A 32 1.26 -16.17 -17.75
C GLY A 32 2.46 -15.35 -18.19
N TYR A 33 2.17 -14.48 -19.11
CA TYR A 33 3.15 -13.66 -19.81
C TYR A 33 3.93 -12.72 -18.89
N LEU A 34 3.26 -12.11 -17.90
CA LEU A 34 3.91 -11.19 -16.96
C LEU A 34 4.95 -11.90 -16.09
N ARG A 35 4.64 -13.09 -15.56
CA ARG A 35 5.63 -13.87 -14.81
C ARG A 35 6.86 -14.18 -15.63
N ARG A 36 6.74 -14.50 -16.90
CA ARG A 36 7.87 -14.77 -17.79
C ARG A 36 8.74 -13.55 -18.04
N ILE A 37 8.17 -12.36 -18.04
CA ILE A 37 8.94 -11.10 -18.14
C ILE A 37 9.71 -10.87 -16.86
N VAL A 38 9.05 -11.04 -15.72
CA VAL A 38 9.61 -10.87 -14.37
C VAL A 38 10.73 -11.86 -14.11
N ASP A 39 10.55 -13.15 -14.42
CA ASP A 39 11.56 -14.19 -14.20
C ASP A 39 12.86 -13.96 -15.00
N ARG A 40 12.83 -13.09 -16.00
CA ARG A 40 14.01 -12.71 -16.79
C ARG A 40 14.78 -11.53 -16.22
N GLN A 41 14.23 -10.83 -15.25
CA GLN A 41 14.89 -9.69 -14.64
C GLN A 41 15.80 -10.14 -13.50
N SER A 42 16.96 -9.51 -13.39
CA SER A 42 17.89 -9.77 -12.29
C SER A 42 17.28 -9.30 -10.94
N GLU A 43 17.75 -9.87 -9.83
CA GLU A 43 17.38 -9.43 -8.49
C GLU A 43 17.67 -7.93 -8.28
N ALA A 44 18.76 -7.42 -8.86
CA ALA A 44 19.11 -6.01 -8.81
C ALA A 44 18.10 -5.13 -9.55
N ASP A 45 17.62 -5.58 -10.73
CA ASP A 45 16.59 -4.86 -11.48
C ASP A 45 15.26 -4.84 -10.73
N ARG A 46 14.90 -5.97 -10.10
CA ARG A 46 13.71 -6.06 -9.24
C ARG A 46 13.79 -5.08 -8.08
N GLN A 47 14.92 -4.99 -7.40
CA GLN A 47 15.12 -4.04 -6.31
C GLN A 47 15.08 -2.58 -6.78
N THR A 48 15.56 -2.29 -7.97
CA THR A 48 15.54 -0.93 -8.54
C THR A 48 14.11 -0.49 -8.90
N TRP A 49 13.27 -1.38 -9.40
CA TRP A 49 11.87 -1.09 -9.72
C TRP A 49 11.02 -0.78 -8.49
N TYR A 50 11.35 -1.38 -7.33
CA TYR A 50 10.61 -1.20 -6.06
C TYR A 50 11.20 -0.16 -5.12
N THR A 51 12.18 0.60 -5.54
CA THR A 51 12.62 1.78 -4.79
C THR A 51 11.70 3.00 -4.99
N HIS A 52 10.41 2.79 -5.21
CA HIS A 52 9.45 3.85 -4.95
C HIS A 52 9.47 4.13 -3.45
N LYS A 53 10.25 5.12 -3.07
CA LYS A 53 10.30 5.56 -1.68
C LYS A 53 8.98 6.22 -1.36
N THR A 54 8.07 5.48 -0.77
CA THR A 54 6.91 6.09 -0.12
C THR A 54 7.42 7.14 0.85
N ARG A 55 7.04 8.39 0.63
CA ARG A 55 7.44 9.48 1.49
C ARG A 55 6.51 9.53 2.70
N LEU A 56 7.09 9.30 3.88
CA LEU A 56 6.36 9.29 5.14
C LEU A 56 6.91 10.37 6.08
N ILE A 57 6.02 10.93 6.90
CA ILE A 57 6.36 11.89 7.95
C ILE A 57 6.31 11.17 9.29
N ALA A 58 7.46 11.08 9.98
CA ALA A 58 7.49 10.59 11.35
C ALA A 58 6.95 11.67 12.30
N GLU A 59 5.85 11.40 12.99
CA GLU A 59 5.17 12.33 13.86
C GLU A 59 4.55 11.61 15.07
N ASN A 60 4.98 11.96 16.29
CA ASN A 60 4.42 11.43 17.55
C ASN A 60 4.37 9.88 17.64
N GLY A 61 5.38 9.20 17.09
CA GLY A 61 5.45 7.74 17.06
C GLY A 61 4.62 7.07 15.97
N TYR A 62 4.00 7.87 15.10
CA TYR A 62 3.34 7.42 13.87
C TYR A 62 4.17 7.76 12.64
N TYR A 63 3.93 7.03 11.57
CA TYR A 63 4.33 7.39 10.21
C TYR A 63 3.09 7.81 9.44
N ARG A 64 3.06 9.04 8.99
CA ARG A 64 1.95 9.62 8.23
C ARG A 64 2.31 9.73 6.75
N SER A 65 1.38 9.43 5.86
CA SER A 65 1.54 9.64 4.43
C SER A 65 1.81 11.13 4.12
N TYR A 66 2.69 11.38 3.18
CA TYR A 66 3.05 12.75 2.80
C TYR A 66 1.97 13.33 1.86
N PRO A 67 1.51 14.57 2.08
CA PRO A 67 0.56 15.20 1.17
C PRO A 67 1.13 15.31 -0.25
N ASP A 68 0.31 15.02 -1.24
CA ASP A 68 0.67 15.29 -2.61
C ASP A 68 0.73 16.82 -2.81
N THR A 69 1.80 17.30 -3.45
CA THR A 69 1.93 18.72 -3.76
C THR A 69 1.62 18.91 -5.24
N VAL A 70 0.55 19.64 -5.53
CA VAL A 70 0.10 19.98 -6.89
C VAL A 70 1.20 20.68 -7.74
N THR A 71 2.28 21.12 -7.09
CA THR A 71 3.44 21.75 -7.71
C THR A 71 4.61 20.80 -7.94
N ALA A 72 4.48 19.52 -7.59
CA ALA A 72 5.50 18.54 -7.93
C ALA A 72 5.54 18.41 -9.45
N ASP A 73 6.52 19.08 -10.06
CA ASP A 73 6.83 18.86 -11.47
C ASP A 73 7.14 17.37 -11.66
N HIS A 74 6.26 16.67 -12.35
CA HIS A 74 6.37 15.23 -12.61
C HIS A 74 7.73 14.81 -13.21
N GLY A 75 8.60 15.78 -13.55
CA GLY A 75 9.91 15.56 -14.13
C GLY A 75 11.05 15.36 -13.13
N THR A 76 10.94 15.80 -11.88
CA THR A 76 12.10 15.85 -10.96
C THR A 76 11.98 14.98 -9.70
N GLU A 77 10.79 14.54 -9.31
CA GLU A 77 10.56 13.64 -8.19
C GLU A 77 10.13 12.22 -8.63
N GLN A 78 10.66 11.73 -9.72
CA GLN A 78 10.47 10.34 -10.15
C GLN A 78 10.87 9.40 -9.01
N ASN A 79 9.98 8.51 -8.58
CA ASN A 79 10.15 7.50 -7.55
C ASN A 79 9.76 7.88 -6.10
N ILE A 80 8.97 8.92 -5.88
CA ILE A 80 8.38 9.18 -4.57
C ILE A 80 6.88 8.95 -4.65
N ALA A 81 6.37 7.97 -3.90
CA ALA A 81 4.95 7.79 -3.71
C ALA A 81 4.51 8.64 -2.51
N PHE A 82 3.54 9.49 -2.74
CA PHE A 82 2.87 10.29 -1.72
C PHE A 82 1.70 9.52 -1.10
N THR A 83 0.59 10.17 -0.85
CA THR A 83 -0.64 9.52 -0.41
C THR A 83 -1.29 8.74 -1.56
N PRO A 84 -1.86 7.54 -1.32
CA PRO A 84 -2.58 6.82 -2.36
C PRO A 84 -3.78 7.61 -2.86
N HIS A 85 -4.01 7.59 -4.15
CA HIS A 85 -5.25 8.00 -4.79
C HIS A 85 -6.23 6.81 -4.89
N ASP A 86 -7.40 7.00 -5.51
CA ASP A 86 -8.38 5.95 -5.78
C ASP A 86 -7.69 4.73 -6.41
N TYR A 87 -7.77 3.59 -5.74
CA TYR A 87 -7.19 2.31 -6.18
C TYR A 87 -5.67 2.30 -6.38
N GLY A 88 -5.00 3.40 -6.04
CA GLY A 88 -3.54 3.45 -5.94
C GLY A 88 -3.05 2.84 -4.63
N TYR A 89 -1.75 2.59 -4.53
CA TYR A 89 -1.17 2.05 -3.31
C TYR A 89 0.19 2.66 -2.97
N ASN A 90 0.50 2.60 -1.68
CA ASN A 90 1.83 2.82 -1.13
C ASN A 90 2.38 1.51 -0.60
N ALA A 91 3.68 1.28 -0.82
CA ALA A 91 4.40 0.19 -0.20
C ALA A 91 5.71 0.71 0.36
N PHE A 92 6.04 0.32 1.59
CA PHE A 92 7.30 0.72 2.21
C PHE A 92 7.90 -0.42 3.03
N GLN A 93 9.22 -0.48 2.98
CA GLN A 93 9.96 -1.56 3.63
C GLN A 93 10.08 -1.32 5.13
N LEU A 94 9.94 -2.39 5.89
CA LEU A 94 10.12 -2.40 7.33
C LEU A 94 11.39 -3.15 7.72
N SER A 95 11.90 -2.86 8.91
CA SER A 95 12.92 -3.66 9.54
C SER A 95 12.38 -5.06 9.82
N VAL A 96 13.16 -6.09 9.49
CA VAL A 96 12.74 -7.48 9.67
C VAL A 96 13.12 -7.93 11.07
N PRO A 97 12.17 -8.25 11.96
CA PRO A 97 12.49 -8.81 13.26
C PRO A 97 12.82 -10.30 13.17
N GLU A 98 13.24 -10.88 14.29
CA GLU A 98 13.53 -12.32 14.37
C GLU A 98 12.32 -13.19 14.05
N GLY A 99 12.57 -14.39 13.52
CA GLY A 99 11.52 -15.37 13.24
C GLY A 99 10.72 -15.71 14.50
N GLY A 100 9.42 -15.84 14.37
CA GLY A 100 8.47 -16.03 15.47
C GLY A 100 7.99 -14.74 16.13
N THR A 101 8.56 -13.57 15.82
CA THR A 101 8.08 -12.29 16.32
C THR A 101 6.77 -11.91 15.63
N THR A 102 5.78 -11.48 16.42
CA THR A 102 4.56 -10.86 15.89
C THR A 102 4.75 -9.35 15.82
N VAL A 103 4.59 -8.82 14.62
CA VAL A 103 4.55 -7.38 14.34
C VAL A 103 3.09 -6.92 14.23
N THR A 104 2.80 -5.69 14.63
CA THR A 104 1.44 -5.13 14.56
C THR A 104 1.52 -3.73 13.95
N ALA A 105 0.55 -3.42 13.11
CA ALA A 105 0.28 -2.08 12.61
C ALA A 105 -1.01 -1.55 13.23
N GLU A 106 -0.92 -0.43 13.94
CA GLU A 106 -2.06 0.37 14.40
C GLU A 106 -2.30 1.44 13.33
N PHE A 107 -3.35 1.25 12.54
CA PHE A 107 -3.66 2.08 11.37
C PHE A 107 -4.79 3.06 11.67
N GLU A 108 -4.69 4.25 11.10
CA GLU A 108 -5.76 5.25 11.12
C GLU A 108 -5.82 5.98 9.78
N GLY A 109 -6.97 5.88 9.11
CA GLY A 109 -7.29 6.69 7.94
C GLY A 109 -7.59 8.14 8.34
N ILE A 110 -7.19 9.08 7.52
CA ILE A 110 -7.33 10.52 7.80
C ILE A 110 -8.39 11.09 6.85
N THR A 111 -9.41 11.76 7.41
CA THR A 111 -10.42 12.50 6.66
C THR A 111 -10.49 13.94 7.18
N GLY A 112 -10.94 14.88 6.34
CA GLY A 112 -11.14 16.26 6.74
C GLY A 112 -9.89 17.08 7.06
N ASP A 113 -8.70 16.59 6.75
CA ASP A 113 -7.44 17.31 6.93
C ASP A 113 -7.13 18.16 5.67
N SER A 114 -7.11 19.48 5.86
CA SER A 114 -6.93 20.44 4.77
C SER A 114 -5.57 20.40 4.05
N ARG A 115 -4.63 19.59 4.54
CA ARG A 115 -3.34 19.33 3.87
C ARG A 115 -3.49 18.39 2.68
N TYR A 116 -4.61 17.69 2.57
CA TYR A 116 -4.90 16.69 1.54
C TYR A 116 -6.20 17.01 0.83
N ARG A 117 -6.34 16.52 -0.38
CA ARG A 117 -7.61 16.52 -1.12
C ARG A 117 -8.44 15.30 -0.71
N THR A 118 -8.83 15.25 0.57
CA THR A 118 -9.52 14.10 1.15
C THR A 118 -10.93 13.94 0.60
N VAL A 119 -11.32 12.68 0.42
CA VAL A 119 -12.73 12.31 0.20
C VAL A 119 -13.52 12.45 1.51
N GLY A 120 -14.82 12.61 1.39
CA GLY A 120 -15.71 12.65 2.56
C GLY A 120 -15.77 11.29 3.28
N ASP A 121 -16.06 11.31 4.59
CA ASP A 121 -16.10 10.13 5.46
C ASP A 121 -16.96 8.99 4.92
N SER A 122 -18.05 9.29 4.23
CA SER A 122 -18.96 8.28 3.66
C SER A 122 -18.38 7.52 2.48
N LYS A 123 -17.29 8.04 1.87
CA LYS A 123 -16.64 7.43 0.69
C LYS A 123 -15.27 6.87 1.03
N ALA A 124 -14.54 7.49 1.94
CA ALA A 124 -13.18 7.12 2.28
C ALA A 124 -13.07 5.67 2.77
N GLY A 125 -12.03 4.99 2.34
CA GLY A 125 -11.71 3.64 2.78
C GLY A 125 -10.28 3.26 2.44
N TRP A 126 -9.75 2.29 3.16
CA TRP A 126 -8.38 1.77 3.01
C TRP A 126 -8.36 0.27 3.13
N ARG A 127 -7.42 -0.37 2.42
CA ARG A 127 -6.99 -1.75 2.65
C ARG A 127 -5.50 -1.74 2.92
N PHE A 128 -5.06 -2.51 3.89
CA PHE A 128 -3.65 -2.51 4.29
C PHE A 128 -3.24 -3.83 4.92
N GLY A 129 -1.93 -4.10 4.95
CA GLY A 129 -1.40 -5.30 5.59
C GLY A 129 0.07 -5.52 5.32
N PHE A 130 0.59 -6.60 5.90
CA PHE A 130 1.99 -6.99 5.81
C PHE A 130 2.21 -7.97 4.67
N VAL A 131 3.36 -7.81 4.01
CA VAL A 131 3.85 -8.73 2.99
C VAL A 131 5.30 -9.09 3.31
N GLY A 132 5.56 -10.37 3.51
CA GLY A 132 6.89 -10.91 3.73
C GLY A 132 7.46 -11.55 2.48
N VAL A 133 8.79 -11.49 2.33
CA VAL A 133 9.53 -12.22 1.29
C VAL A 133 10.60 -13.05 1.98
N GLN A 134 10.53 -14.37 1.82
CA GLN A 134 11.54 -15.31 2.30
C GLN A 134 12.72 -15.41 1.30
N GLY A 135 13.73 -16.21 1.63
CA GLY A 135 14.75 -16.62 0.68
C GLY A 135 14.12 -17.18 -0.60
N SER A 136 14.77 -17.08 -1.74
CA SER A 136 14.24 -17.52 -3.05
C SER A 136 12.97 -16.79 -3.52
N TRP A 137 12.71 -15.59 -2.98
CA TRP A 137 11.54 -14.76 -3.34
C TRP A 137 10.18 -15.42 -3.07
N THR A 138 10.13 -16.35 -2.11
CA THR A 138 8.86 -16.95 -1.69
C THR A 138 8.04 -15.94 -0.91
N PRO A 139 6.85 -15.56 -1.38
CA PRO A 139 5.99 -14.61 -0.68
C PRO A 139 5.32 -15.22 0.54
N VAL A 140 5.05 -14.39 1.53
CA VAL A 140 4.21 -14.72 2.69
C VAL A 140 3.28 -13.54 2.92
N TYR A 141 1.99 -13.73 2.69
CA TYR A 141 0.99 -12.69 2.84
C TYR A 141 0.38 -12.74 4.24
N GLY A 142 0.27 -11.56 4.87
CA GLY A 142 -0.52 -11.39 6.09
C GLY A 142 -2.00 -11.20 5.80
N ASP A 143 -2.78 -11.10 6.86
CA ASP A 143 -4.19 -10.75 6.76
C ASP A 143 -4.35 -9.31 6.26
N MET A 144 -5.41 -9.07 5.49
CA MET A 144 -5.80 -7.75 5.03
C MET A 144 -6.59 -7.04 6.14
N GLY A 145 -6.10 -5.85 6.53
CA GLY A 145 -6.84 -4.91 7.39
C GLY A 145 -7.74 -3.99 6.55
N GLU A 146 -8.80 -3.53 7.17
CA GLU A 146 -9.77 -2.61 6.58
C GLU A 146 -10.02 -1.43 7.51
N ALA A 147 -10.08 -0.22 6.94
CA ALA A 147 -10.59 0.98 7.59
C ALA A 147 -11.50 1.75 6.63
N THR A 148 -12.44 2.51 7.18
CA THR A 148 -13.34 3.39 6.41
C THR A 148 -13.37 4.77 7.06
N GLY A 149 -13.86 5.79 6.35
CA GLY A 149 -13.95 7.13 6.93
C GLY A 149 -14.86 7.21 8.15
N THR A 150 -15.85 6.32 8.27
CA THR A 150 -16.74 6.21 9.44
C THR A 150 -16.18 5.29 10.54
N ALA A 151 -15.20 4.46 10.24
CA ALA A 151 -14.45 3.60 11.16
C ALA A 151 -12.96 3.65 10.82
N PRO A 152 -12.28 4.79 11.08
CA PRO A 152 -10.96 5.03 10.51
C PRO A 152 -9.83 4.27 11.19
N GLN A 153 -10.07 3.71 12.38
CA GLN A 153 -9.05 3.01 13.15
C GLN A 153 -9.21 1.50 13.04
N ALA A 154 -8.11 0.82 12.72
CA ALA A 154 -8.04 -0.63 12.70
C ALA A 154 -6.60 -1.09 12.93
N SER A 155 -6.43 -2.37 13.25
CA SER A 155 -5.10 -2.95 13.41
C SER A 155 -5.00 -4.29 12.70
N VAL A 156 -3.80 -4.63 12.27
CA VAL A 156 -3.48 -5.92 11.67
C VAL A 156 -2.14 -6.41 12.23
N SER A 157 -2.02 -7.72 12.43
CA SER A 157 -0.81 -8.34 12.93
C SER A 157 -0.30 -9.40 11.97
N PHE A 158 1.02 -9.61 12.00
CA PHE A 158 1.68 -10.60 11.16
C PHE A 158 2.79 -11.27 11.97
N THR A 159 2.82 -12.60 11.99
CA THR A 159 3.89 -13.34 12.65
C THR A 159 4.97 -13.70 11.63
N VAL A 160 6.18 -13.21 11.87
CA VAL A 160 7.33 -13.54 11.04
C VAL A 160 7.57 -15.05 11.08
N PRO A 161 7.63 -15.75 9.93
CA PRO A 161 7.91 -17.19 9.90
C PRO A 161 9.18 -17.56 10.67
N GLY A 162 9.18 -18.72 11.32
CA GLY A 162 10.33 -19.19 12.13
C GLY A 162 11.63 -19.28 11.35
N GLY A 163 11.58 -19.49 10.04
CA GLY A 163 12.74 -19.44 9.13
C GLY A 163 13.21 -18.02 8.79
N GLY A 164 12.56 -16.99 9.29
CA GLY A 164 12.86 -15.58 9.01
C GLY A 164 12.38 -15.09 7.64
N LEU A 165 12.56 -13.81 7.44
CA LEU A 165 12.27 -13.12 6.17
C LEU A 165 13.52 -12.44 5.63
N LYS A 166 13.62 -12.32 4.32
CA LYS A 166 14.59 -11.45 3.64
C LYS A 166 14.10 -10.00 3.61
N GLN A 167 12.80 -9.81 3.44
CA GLN A 167 12.15 -8.50 3.42
C GLN A 167 10.79 -8.56 4.13
N LEU A 168 10.41 -7.44 4.72
CA LEU A 168 9.08 -7.20 5.27
C LEU A 168 8.59 -5.86 4.75
N TRP A 169 7.37 -5.85 4.24
CA TRP A 169 6.72 -4.68 3.66
C TRP A 169 5.38 -4.42 4.32
N PHE A 170 4.95 -3.17 4.30
CA PHE A 170 3.59 -2.78 4.60
C PHE A 170 2.99 -2.10 3.38
N VAL A 171 1.80 -2.54 2.99
CA VAL A 171 1.11 -2.09 1.78
C VAL A 171 -0.20 -1.46 2.18
N VAL A 172 -0.46 -0.25 1.67
CA VAL A 172 -1.71 0.49 1.91
C VAL A 172 -2.29 0.91 0.57
N SER A 173 -3.55 0.61 0.31
CA SER A 173 -4.26 1.08 -0.87
C SER A 173 -5.44 1.99 -0.52
N GLY A 174 -5.70 2.98 -1.37
CA GLY A 174 -6.95 3.72 -1.40
C GLY A 174 -8.08 2.80 -1.86
N ALA A 175 -9.13 2.69 -1.05
CA ALA A 175 -10.18 1.70 -1.24
C ALA A 175 -11.56 2.32 -0.99
N PRO A 176 -12.05 3.18 -1.91
CA PRO A 176 -13.33 3.86 -1.73
C PRO A 176 -14.46 2.89 -1.45
N THR A 177 -15.37 3.25 -0.55
CA THR A 177 -16.54 2.42 -0.20
C THR A 177 -17.56 2.34 -1.32
N ARG A 178 -17.49 3.27 -2.27
CA ARG A 178 -18.30 3.26 -3.51
C ARG A 178 -17.46 3.81 -4.67
N HIS A 179 -17.67 3.24 -5.84
CA HIS A 179 -17.03 3.73 -7.05
C HIS A 179 -17.79 4.96 -7.58
N GLU A 180 -17.05 6.03 -7.86
CA GLU A 180 -17.53 7.17 -8.62
C GLU A 180 -16.72 7.27 -9.91
N PRO A 181 -17.36 7.56 -11.05
CA PRO A 181 -16.62 7.78 -12.29
C PRO A 181 -15.70 8.99 -12.14
N HIS A 182 -14.44 8.81 -12.45
CA HIS A 182 -13.46 9.87 -12.52
C HIS A 182 -13.29 10.31 -13.98
N VAL A 183 -13.19 11.61 -14.20
CA VAL A 183 -12.86 12.12 -15.54
C VAL A 183 -11.37 11.91 -15.75
N TRP A 184 -11.01 11.26 -16.83
CA TRP A 184 -9.61 11.12 -17.22
C TRP A 184 -9.13 12.44 -17.82
N ASP A 185 -8.39 13.21 -17.05
CA ASP A 185 -7.76 14.46 -17.46
C ASP A 185 -6.35 14.57 -16.85
N ASP A 186 -5.66 15.66 -17.14
CA ASP A 186 -4.33 15.93 -16.61
C ASP A 186 -4.37 16.85 -15.36
N ASP A 187 -5.56 17.08 -14.78
CA ASP A 187 -5.74 17.91 -13.60
C ASP A 187 -5.65 17.11 -12.31
N VAL A 188 -4.43 16.96 -11.77
CA VAL A 188 -4.19 16.31 -10.47
C VAL A 188 -4.88 17.04 -9.30
N GLY A 189 -5.39 18.26 -9.51
CA GLY A 189 -6.10 19.01 -8.49
C GLY A 189 -7.46 18.42 -8.12
N ASN A 190 -8.03 17.58 -8.97
CA ASN A 190 -9.29 16.88 -8.73
C ASN A 190 -9.13 15.43 -8.28
N ASP A 191 -7.90 14.91 -8.23
CA ASP A 191 -7.59 13.57 -7.74
C ASP A 191 -7.76 13.50 -6.21
N GLU A 192 -8.57 12.55 -5.76
CA GLU A 192 -8.85 12.36 -4.35
C GLU A 192 -7.72 11.56 -3.66
N GLU A 193 -7.29 12.03 -2.51
CA GLU A 193 -6.26 11.41 -1.70
C GLU A 193 -6.87 10.60 -0.55
N TYR A 194 -6.23 9.49 -0.22
CA TYR A 194 -6.56 8.59 0.91
C TYR A 194 -5.43 8.61 1.94
N PRO A 195 -5.26 9.74 2.66
CA PRO A 195 -4.18 9.86 3.62
C PRO A 195 -4.40 8.98 4.84
N TYR A 196 -3.30 8.58 5.46
CA TYR A 196 -3.30 7.71 6.61
C TYR A 196 -2.13 8.01 7.54
N ARG A 197 -2.22 7.48 8.75
CA ARG A 197 -1.07 7.31 9.64
C ARG A 197 -1.05 5.89 10.19
N VAL A 198 0.14 5.38 10.46
CA VAL A 198 0.34 4.04 11.00
C VAL A 198 1.43 4.05 12.06
N LYS A 199 1.24 3.30 13.13
CA LYS A 199 2.26 3.03 14.14
C LYS A 199 2.56 1.55 14.15
N PHE A 200 3.84 1.21 14.24
CA PHE A 200 4.29 -0.17 14.27
C PHE A 200 4.72 -0.60 15.66
N VAL A 201 4.44 -1.86 15.99
CA VAL A 201 4.92 -2.55 17.18
C VAL A 201 5.84 -3.69 16.72
N ASN A 202 7.01 -3.81 17.35
CA ASN A 202 8.07 -4.79 17.05
C ASN A 202 8.68 -4.68 15.64
N THR A 203 8.48 -3.58 14.95
CA THR A 203 9.18 -3.23 13.71
C THR A 203 9.12 -1.71 13.49
N GLU A 204 9.84 -1.21 12.50
CA GLU A 204 9.89 0.21 12.13
C GLU A 204 10.13 0.36 10.64
N VAL A 205 9.83 1.54 10.10
CA VAL A 205 10.12 1.86 8.69
C VAL A 205 11.63 1.84 8.47
N LYS A 206 12.05 1.10 7.46
CA LYS A 206 13.44 1.02 7.05
C LYS A 206 13.79 2.26 6.21
N ASN A 207 14.77 3.03 6.69
CA ASN A 207 15.33 4.20 6.00
C ASN A 207 16.30 3.79 4.89
#